data_01a1afccbad9541d737dfbe0ca110ff3
#
_entry.id   01a1afccbad9541d737dfbe0ca110ff3
#
_cell.length_a   1.000
_cell.length_b   1.000
_cell.length_c   1.000
_cell.angle_alpha   90.00
_cell.angle_beta   90.00
_cell.angle_gamma   90.00
#
_symmetry.space_group_name_H-M   'P 1'
#
loop_
_entity.id
_entity.type
_entity.pdbx_description
1 polymer ?
#
loop_
_entity_poly.entity_id
_entity_poly.type
_entity_poly.pdbx_seq_one_letter_code
_entity_poly.pdbx_strand_id
1 'polypeptide(L)'
;MLTNIDIQSLKLVDHLELEINASMNVITGETGAGKSILLGALGLALGDRADSSLIPTDKNKTEVNARFDLRRQPRALEWLKNKDLDDEEQCILRRVIQREGPSRAFINGTPTTLSELKTFSQMLLDVHSQHEHQL
;
A
#
# COMPACT_ATOMS: atom_id res chain seq x y z
N MET A 1 7.91 -5.55 -6.09
CA MET A 1 8.73 -4.83 -5.11
C MET A 1 8.21 -3.42 -4.90
N LEU A 2 8.04 -3.03 -3.66
CA LEU A 2 7.58 -1.66 -3.34
C LEU A 2 8.63 -0.64 -3.74
N THR A 3 8.23 0.37 -4.51
CA THR A 3 9.15 1.42 -4.97
C THR A 3 8.85 2.78 -4.37
N ASN A 4 7.60 3.08 -4.12
CA ASN A 4 7.20 4.38 -3.59
C ASN A 4 6.00 4.23 -2.67
N ILE A 5 5.91 5.11 -1.69
CA ILE A 5 4.72 5.23 -0.88
C ILE A 5 4.42 6.71 -0.66
N ASP A 6 3.17 7.09 -0.80
CA ASP A 6 2.69 8.44 -0.60
C ASP A 6 1.57 8.40 0.45
N ILE A 7 1.72 9.20 1.48
CA ILE A 7 0.79 9.24 2.61
C ILE A 7 0.26 10.66 2.74
N GLN A 8 -1.06 10.80 2.78
CA GLN A 8 -1.70 12.10 2.95
C GLN A 8 -2.67 12.06 4.12
N SER A 9 -2.50 12.98 5.04
CA SER A 9 -3.41 13.19 6.17
C SER A 9 -3.62 11.94 7.03
N LEU A 10 -2.52 11.32 7.46
CA LEU A 10 -2.59 10.16 8.33
C LEU A 10 -2.06 10.56 9.71
N LYS A 11 -2.97 10.60 10.71
CA LYS A 11 -2.62 10.99 12.07
C LYS A 11 -1.88 12.33 12.08
N LEU A 12 -0.62 12.35 12.53
CA LEU A 12 0.17 13.57 12.63
C LEU A 12 0.91 13.91 11.32
N VAL A 13 0.79 13.06 10.32
CA VAL A 13 1.46 13.27 9.04
C VAL A 13 0.53 14.01 8.08
N ASP A 14 0.94 15.18 7.64
CA ASP A 14 0.21 15.95 6.65
C ASP A 14 0.41 15.34 5.27
N HIS A 15 1.67 15.20 4.89
CA HIS A 15 2.03 14.60 3.61
C HIS A 15 3.44 14.04 3.70
N LEU A 16 3.60 12.81 3.26
CA LEU A 16 4.89 12.14 3.23
C LEU A 16 4.98 11.34 1.95
N GLU A 17 6.03 11.58 1.18
CA GLU A 17 6.28 10.86 -0.05
C GLU A 17 7.68 10.28 0.02
N LEU A 18 7.79 8.96 -0.13
CA LEU A 18 9.06 8.25 0.00
C LEU A 18 9.32 7.37 -1.20
N GLU A 19 10.56 7.44 -1.71
CA GLU A 19 11.07 6.47 -2.64
C GLU A 19 11.76 5.37 -1.84
N ILE A 20 11.40 4.13 -2.12
CA ILE A 20 11.94 2.99 -1.39
C ILE A 20 12.95 2.29 -2.27
N ASN A 21 14.21 2.39 -1.86
CA ASN A 21 15.33 1.80 -2.58
C ASN A 21 16.33 1.26 -1.55
N ALA A 22 17.60 1.22 -1.90
CA ALA A 22 18.64 0.74 -1.01
C ALA A 22 18.72 1.53 0.30
N SER A 23 18.16 2.75 0.34
CA SER A 23 18.19 3.59 1.54
C SER A 23 17.08 3.26 2.54
N MET A 24 16.25 2.29 2.26
CA MET A 24 15.16 1.91 3.17
C MET A 24 15.67 1.57 4.57
N ASN A 25 16.87 1.01 4.67
CA ASN A 25 17.47 0.68 5.95
C ASN A 25 17.70 1.92 6.82
N VAL A 26 18.01 3.05 6.19
CA VAL A 26 18.21 4.30 6.91
C VAL A 26 16.91 4.77 7.55
N ILE A 27 15.82 4.69 6.78
CA ILE A 27 14.50 5.11 7.26
C ILE A 27 14.07 4.28 8.46
N THR A 28 14.25 2.96 8.39
CA THR A 28 13.82 2.08 9.46
C THR A 28 14.68 2.19 10.70
N GLY A 29 15.88 2.76 10.59
CA GLY A 29 16.77 2.88 11.72
C GLY A 29 16.62 4.17 12.53
N GLU A 30 15.93 5.18 11.99
CA GLU A 30 15.94 6.50 12.64
C GLU A 30 15.02 6.63 13.84
N THR A 31 13.73 6.32 13.67
CA THR A 31 12.79 6.41 14.79
C THR A 31 11.76 5.29 14.73
N GLY A 32 11.35 4.81 15.89
CA GLY A 32 10.28 3.81 15.96
C GLY A 32 8.95 4.36 15.49
N ALA A 33 8.68 5.65 15.73
CA ALA A 33 7.42 6.27 15.31
C ALA A 33 7.30 6.34 13.79
N GLY A 34 8.37 6.74 13.11
CA GLY A 34 8.37 6.81 11.66
C GLY A 34 8.17 5.45 11.01
N LYS A 35 8.82 4.44 11.57
CA LYS A 35 8.67 3.07 11.09
C LYS A 35 7.24 2.56 11.27
N SER A 36 6.62 2.84 12.42
CA SER A 36 5.26 2.41 12.69
C SER A 36 4.25 3.06 11.73
N ILE A 37 4.42 4.35 11.46
CA ILE A 37 3.55 5.06 10.52
C ILE A 37 3.68 4.47 9.12
N LEU A 38 4.91 4.22 8.70
CA LEU A 38 5.17 3.67 7.38
C LEU A 38 4.58 2.28 7.21
N LEU A 39 4.78 1.41 8.19
CA LEU A 39 4.23 0.05 8.14
C LEU A 39 2.71 0.06 8.21
N GLY A 40 2.13 0.94 9.03
CA GLY A 40 0.69 1.09 9.11
C GLY A 40 0.09 1.58 7.80
N ALA A 41 0.72 2.56 7.17
CA ALA A 41 0.27 3.07 5.88
C ALA A 41 0.35 2.00 4.80
N LEU A 42 1.45 1.26 4.76
CA LEU A 42 1.60 0.16 3.81
C LEU A 42 0.51 -0.88 4.01
N GLY A 43 0.23 -1.25 5.26
CA GLY A 43 -0.84 -2.17 5.57
C GLY A 43 -2.19 -1.71 5.04
N LEU A 44 -2.50 -0.42 5.17
CA LEU A 44 -3.73 0.13 4.64
C LEU A 44 -3.81 -0.02 3.12
N ALA A 45 -2.70 0.26 2.44
CA ALA A 45 -2.64 0.12 0.98
C ALA A 45 -2.83 -1.33 0.55
N LEU A 46 -2.42 -2.28 1.39
CA LEU A 46 -2.54 -3.70 1.11
C LEU A 46 -3.88 -4.31 1.54
N GLY A 47 -4.77 -3.51 2.13
CA GLY A 47 -6.10 -3.98 2.45
C GLY A 47 -6.41 -4.18 3.93
N ASP A 48 -5.55 -3.71 4.81
CA ASP A 48 -5.82 -3.81 6.24
C ASP A 48 -7.07 -3.02 6.62
N ARG A 49 -7.69 -3.46 7.70
CA ARG A 49 -8.84 -2.78 8.25
C ARG A 49 -8.43 -1.39 8.73
N ALA A 50 -9.32 -0.42 8.50
CA ALA A 50 -9.05 0.96 8.86
C ALA A 50 -10.21 1.51 9.68
N ASP A 51 -9.90 2.44 10.58
CA ASP A 51 -10.95 3.14 11.30
C ASP A 51 -10.73 4.64 11.25
N SER A 52 -11.75 5.41 11.60
CA SER A 52 -11.75 6.85 11.46
C SER A 52 -10.75 7.55 12.39
N SER A 53 -10.22 6.86 13.40
CA SER A 53 -9.22 7.46 14.30
C SER A 53 -7.91 7.78 13.58
N LEU A 54 -7.69 7.18 12.40
CA LEU A 54 -6.52 7.47 11.59
C LEU A 54 -6.60 8.82 10.90
N ILE A 55 -7.80 9.37 10.77
CA ILE A 55 -8.03 10.66 10.09
C ILE A 55 -7.78 11.79 11.08
N PRO A 56 -6.93 12.78 10.74
CA PRO A 56 -6.74 13.94 11.60
C PRO A 56 -8.05 14.65 11.87
N THR A 57 -8.17 15.28 13.05
CA THR A 57 -9.44 15.91 13.46
C THR A 57 -9.89 17.03 12.53
N ASP A 58 -8.96 17.68 11.84
CA ASP A 58 -9.27 18.77 10.93
C ASP A 58 -9.40 18.32 9.47
N LYS A 59 -9.41 17.02 9.21
CA LYS A 59 -9.51 16.46 7.85
C LYS A 59 -10.70 15.52 7.75
N ASN A 60 -11.12 15.25 6.51
CA ASN A 60 -12.25 14.36 6.24
C ASN A 60 -11.82 13.00 5.73
N LYS A 61 -10.58 12.87 5.31
CA LYS A 61 -10.08 11.60 4.76
C LYS A 61 -8.59 11.45 4.96
N THR A 62 -8.15 10.20 4.84
CA THR A 62 -6.75 9.80 4.81
C THR A 62 -6.54 9.03 3.51
N GLU A 63 -5.42 9.26 2.84
CA GLU A 63 -5.12 8.57 1.60
C GLU A 63 -3.71 8.00 1.61
N VAL A 64 -3.57 6.76 1.12
CA VAL A 64 -2.27 6.12 0.96
C VAL A 64 -2.18 5.57 -0.44
N ASN A 65 -1.07 5.84 -1.11
CA ASN A 65 -0.75 5.29 -2.42
C ASN A 65 0.56 4.52 -2.30
N ALA A 66 0.57 3.28 -2.78
CA ALA A 66 1.78 2.45 -2.78
C ALA A 66 2.05 1.97 -4.19
N ARG A 67 3.25 2.19 -4.68
CA ARG A 67 3.64 1.77 -6.03
C ARG A 67 4.57 0.58 -5.95
N PHE A 68 4.29 -0.42 -6.78
CA PHE A 68 5.06 -1.65 -6.83
C PHE A 68 5.59 -1.88 -8.24
N ASP A 69 6.82 -2.38 -8.32
CA ASP A 69 7.41 -2.89 -9.55
C ASP A 69 7.15 -4.39 -9.56
N LEU A 70 6.51 -4.89 -10.61
CA LEU A 70 6.09 -6.27 -10.72
C LEU A 70 6.90 -7.09 -11.72
N ARG A 71 8.02 -6.56 -12.19
CA ARG A 71 8.82 -7.26 -13.23
C ARG A 71 9.26 -8.66 -12.80
N ARG A 72 9.44 -8.87 -11.51
CA ARG A 72 9.85 -10.16 -10.96
C ARG A 72 8.71 -10.90 -10.28
N GLN A 73 7.48 -10.51 -10.57
CA GLN A 73 6.31 -11.12 -9.96
C GLN A 73 5.28 -11.50 -11.02
N PRO A 74 5.58 -12.55 -11.79
CA PRO A 74 4.70 -12.93 -12.92
C PRO A 74 3.30 -13.34 -12.49
N ARG A 75 3.14 -13.93 -11.31
CA ARG A 75 1.81 -14.32 -10.83
C ARG A 75 0.93 -13.10 -10.57
N ALA A 76 1.51 -12.07 -9.97
CA ALA A 76 0.77 -10.83 -9.71
C ALA A 76 0.39 -10.16 -11.03
N LEU A 77 1.31 -10.09 -11.99
CA LEU A 77 1.03 -9.54 -13.31
C LEU A 77 -0.08 -10.29 -14.01
N GLU A 78 -0.05 -11.62 -13.96
CA GLU A 78 -1.08 -12.44 -14.59
C GLU A 78 -2.44 -12.20 -13.95
N TRP A 79 -2.50 -12.10 -12.63
CA TRP A 79 -3.73 -11.82 -11.91
C TRP A 79 -4.34 -10.49 -12.39
N LEU A 80 -3.50 -9.45 -12.52
CA LEU A 80 -3.96 -8.15 -12.99
C LEU A 80 -4.47 -8.23 -14.43
N LYS A 81 -3.76 -8.94 -15.31
CA LYS A 81 -4.18 -9.08 -16.70
C LYS A 81 -5.50 -9.80 -16.81
N ASN A 82 -5.69 -10.83 -16.02
CA ASN A 82 -6.94 -11.60 -16.04
C ASN A 82 -8.14 -10.76 -15.59
N LYS A 83 -7.90 -9.74 -14.80
CA LYS A 83 -8.95 -8.84 -14.32
C LYS A 83 -9.00 -7.52 -15.09
N ASP A 84 -8.17 -7.40 -16.11
CA ASP A 84 -8.07 -6.18 -16.91
C ASP A 84 -7.70 -4.95 -16.05
N LEU A 85 -6.82 -5.17 -15.10
CA LEU A 85 -6.33 -4.14 -14.19
C LEU A 85 -4.86 -3.81 -14.38
N ASP A 86 -4.19 -4.46 -15.31
CA ASP A 86 -2.75 -4.28 -15.50
C ASP A 86 -2.41 -2.91 -16.10
N ASP A 87 -1.23 -2.44 -15.74
CA ASP A 87 -0.64 -1.21 -16.28
C ASP A 87 0.86 -1.47 -16.42
N GLU A 88 1.21 -2.06 -17.57
CA GLU A 88 2.60 -2.46 -17.84
C GLU A 88 3.10 -3.40 -16.74
N GLU A 89 4.28 -3.12 -16.18
CA GLU A 89 4.87 -3.96 -15.15
C GLU A 89 4.86 -3.27 -13.79
N GLN A 90 3.92 -2.37 -13.59
CA GLN A 90 3.78 -1.66 -12.32
C GLN A 90 2.37 -1.79 -11.77
N CYS A 91 2.23 -1.48 -10.50
CA CYS A 91 0.95 -1.48 -9.84
C CYS A 91 0.91 -0.37 -8.81
N ILE A 92 -0.15 0.45 -8.86
CA ILE A 92 -0.39 1.46 -7.84
C ILE A 92 -1.63 1.05 -7.06
N LEU A 93 -1.45 0.83 -5.77
CA LEU A 93 -2.55 0.54 -4.86
C LEU A 93 -2.89 1.83 -4.13
N ARG A 94 -4.14 2.26 -4.23
CA ARG A 94 -4.61 3.46 -3.57
C ARG A 94 -5.71 3.11 -2.59
N ARG A 95 -5.57 3.60 -1.36
CA ARG A 95 -6.58 3.41 -0.33
C ARG A 95 -7.03 4.77 0.18
N VAL A 96 -8.34 4.98 0.22
CA VAL A 96 -8.92 6.22 0.74
C VAL A 96 -9.84 5.85 1.90
N ILE A 97 -9.55 6.38 3.08
CA ILE A 97 -10.36 6.16 4.27
C ILE A 97 -11.11 7.45 4.56
N GLN A 98 -12.43 7.37 4.65
CA GLN A 98 -13.29 8.53 4.82
C GLN A 98 -13.92 8.51 6.20
N ARG A 99 -14.18 9.70 6.74
CA ARG A 99 -14.84 9.83 8.03
C ARG A 99 -16.25 9.28 7.97
N GLU A 100 -16.93 9.49 6.85
CA GLU A 100 -18.27 8.98 6.62
C GLU A 100 -18.28 8.06 5.42
N GLY A 101 -18.95 6.91 5.55
CA GLY A 101 -19.05 5.94 4.50
C GLY A 101 -17.88 4.94 4.51
N PRO A 102 -17.96 3.93 3.64
CA PRO A 102 -16.94 2.89 3.59
C PRO A 102 -15.63 3.41 2.98
N SER A 103 -14.53 2.78 3.32
CA SER A 103 -13.26 3.09 2.68
C SER A 103 -13.29 2.65 1.22
N ARG A 104 -12.44 3.25 0.42
CA ARG A 104 -12.33 2.95 -1.00
C ARG A 104 -10.95 2.38 -1.31
N ALA A 105 -10.90 1.52 -2.30
CA ALA A 105 -9.65 0.91 -2.76
C ALA A 105 -9.60 0.94 -4.28
N PHE A 106 -8.41 1.14 -4.81
CA PHE A 106 -8.19 1.23 -6.26
C PHE A 106 -6.92 0.46 -6.62
N ILE A 107 -6.99 -0.26 -7.73
CA ILE A 107 -5.81 -0.90 -8.33
C ILE A 107 -5.62 -0.26 -9.69
N ASN A 108 -4.49 0.39 -9.88
CA ASN A 108 -4.16 1.10 -11.13
C ASN A 108 -5.30 2.03 -11.58
N GLY A 109 -5.88 2.75 -10.62
CA GLY A 109 -6.92 3.73 -10.89
C GLY A 109 -8.34 3.18 -10.98
N THR A 110 -8.51 1.87 -10.99
CA THR A 110 -9.82 1.24 -11.08
C THR A 110 -10.32 0.86 -9.69
N PRO A 111 -11.55 1.24 -9.32
CA PRO A 111 -12.11 0.83 -8.03
C PRO A 111 -12.16 -0.68 -7.90
N THR A 112 -11.81 -1.18 -6.73
CA THR A 112 -11.83 -2.61 -6.44
C THR A 112 -12.44 -2.84 -5.07
N THR A 113 -12.88 -4.07 -4.82
CA THR A 113 -13.37 -4.44 -3.50
C THR A 113 -12.20 -4.68 -2.56
N LEU A 114 -12.44 -4.54 -1.26
CA LEU A 114 -11.41 -4.84 -0.28
C LEU A 114 -11.00 -6.30 -0.34
N SER A 115 -11.95 -7.18 -0.63
CA SER A 115 -11.69 -8.61 -0.78
C SER A 115 -10.71 -8.88 -1.92
N GLU A 116 -10.92 -8.26 -3.08
CA GLU A 116 -10.01 -8.41 -4.21
C GLU A 116 -8.63 -7.83 -3.91
N LEU A 117 -8.60 -6.68 -3.26
CA LEU A 117 -7.34 -6.07 -2.87
C LEU A 117 -6.55 -6.98 -1.95
N LYS A 118 -7.20 -7.60 -0.98
CA LYS A 118 -6.54 -8.53 -0.06
C LYS A 118 -5.99 -9.76 -0.79
N THR A 119 -6.76 -10.29 -1.73
CA THR A 119 -6.33 -11.43 -2.53
C THR A 119 -5.07 -11.09 -3.32
N PHE A 120 -5.08 -9.94 -3.97
CA PHE A 120 -3.90 -9.49 -4.73
C PHE A 120 -2.70 -9.25 -3.81
N SER A 121 -2.94 -8.62 -2.67
CA SER A 121 -1.87 -8.31 -1.71
C SER A 121 -1.22 -9.57 -1.16
N GLN A 122 -1.99 -10.63 -0.95
CA GLN A 122 -1.44 -11.91 -0.50
C GLN A 122 -0.42 -12.46 -1.50
N MET A 123 -0.68 -12.29 -2.79
CA MET A 123 0.28 -12.72 -3.80
C MET A 123 1.61 -11.99 -3.66
N LEU A 124 1.57 -10.70 -3.38
CA LEU A 124 2.78 -9.92 -3.17
C LEU A 124 3.53 -10.37 -1.91
N LEU A 125 2.81 -10.61 -0.84
CA LEU A 125 3.39 -11.02 0.44
C LEU A 125 3.91 -12.46 0.40
N ASP A 126 3.22 -13.36 -0.27
CA ASP A 126 3.63 -14.76 -0.35
C ASP A 126 4.99 -14.92 -1.02
N VAL A 127 5.25 -14.12 -2.05
CA VAL A 127 6.55 -14.15 -2.73
C VAL A 127 7.65 -13.78 -1.74
N HIS A 128 7.45 -12.73 -0.96
CA HIS A 128 8.42 -12.30 0.04
C HIS A 128 8.58 -13.32 1.16
N SER A 129 7.48 -13.88 1.62
CA SER A 129 7.48 -14.87 2.68
C SER A 129 8.24 -16.14 2.27
N GLN A 130 7.99 -16.62 1.05
CA GLN A 130 8.71 -17.79 0.55
C GLN A 130 10.20 -17.51 0.42
N HIS A 131 10.55 -16.33 -0.01
CA HIS A 131 11.95 -15.95 -0.15
C HIS A 131 12.65 -15.92 1.21
N GLU A 132 12.00 -15.41 2.23
CA GLU A 132 12.53 -15.38 3.58
C GLU A 132 12.71 -16.79 4.14
N HIS A 133 11.77 -17.67 3.88
CA HIS A 133 11.84 -19.05 4.37
C HIS A 133 12.96 -19.86 3.73
N GLN A 134 13.40 -19.48 2.56
CA GLN A 134 14.50 -20.16 1.88
C GLN A 134 15.86 -19.74 2.41
N LEU A 135 15.92 -18.70 3.18
CA LEU A 135 17.14 -18.24 3.79
C LEU A 135 17.36 -18.90 5.15
#